data_804f5a7b281eeb94cdfa6408069ee61e
#
_entry.id   804f5a7b281eeb94cdfa6408069ee61e
#
_cell.length_a   1.000
_cell.length_b   1.000
_cell.length_c   1.000
_cell.angle_alpha   90.00
_cell.angle_beta   90.00
_cell.angle_gamma   90.00
#
_symmetry.space_group_name_H-M   'P 1'
#
loop_
_entity.id
_entity.type
_entity.pdbx_description
1 polymer ?
#
loop_
_entity_poly.entity_id
_entity_poly.type
_entity_poly.pdbx_seq_one_letter_code
_entity_poly.pdbx_strand_id
1 'polypeptide(L)'
;MCIRDSANFDSDLQYFLFQHTAVLLTADTKLRRGLVLYGTAKNGKSVYIKLVKSFFYSNDIVSKTLNELGGRFDKESLIGKRIMASDEVGKANVDEATVNDFKKLLSVEPIHADRKGRTQVEVTLDLKLIFNTNAVLNFPSSHAKALERRMAVIPCEYYVEKADPDLIEKLQDEKKISFFSSCNFSIKSG
;
A
#
# COMPACT_ATOMS: atom_id res chain seq x y z
N MET A 1 13.45 5.53 -17.87
CA MET A 1 13.70 4.37 -16.99
C MET A 1 12.37 4.00 -16.36
N CYS A 2 11.67 3.09 -16.99
CA CYS A 2 10.34 2.63 -16.59
C CYS A 2 10.48 1.69 -15.39
N ILE A 3 9.40 1.45 -14.62
CA ILE A 3 9.32 0.33 -13.68
C ILE A 3 9.80 -0.99 -14.34
N ARG A 4 9.67 -1.11 -15.66
CA ARG A 4 10.28 -2.16 -16.49
C ARG A 4 11.80 -2.28 -16.37
N ASP A 5 12.51 -1.16 -16.29
CA ASP A 5 13.98 -1.13 -16.40
C ASP A 5 14.66 -1.13 -15.03
N SER A 6 13.95 -0.73 -13.98
CA SER A 6 14.50 -0.61 -12.63
C SER A 6 14.43 -1.88 -11.81
N ALA A 7 13.78 -2.89 -12.34
CA ALA A 7 13.76 -4.20 -11.75
C ALA A 7 14.12 -5.21 -12.84
N ASN A 8 15.20 -5.94 -12.66
CA ASN A 8 15.31 -7.30 -13.17
C ASN A 8 14.17 -8.14 -12.54
N PHE A 9 12.97 -7.55 -12.49
CA PHE A 9 11.78 -8.24 -12.06
C PHE A 9 11.46 -9.26 -13.14
N ASP A 10 11.35 -10.46 -12.72
CA ASP A 10 10.63 -11.49 -13.44
C ASP A 10 9.34 -10.87 -14.03
N SER A 11 9.03 -11.18 -15.28
CA SER A 11 7.83 -10.69 -15.97
C SER A 11 6.55 -10.88 -15.16
N ASP A 12 6.48 -11.97 -14.38
CA ASP A 12 5.35 -12.29 -13.52
C ASP A 12 5.19 -11.32 -12.35
N LEU A 13 6.30 -10.85 -11.79
CA LEU A 13 6.29 -9.87 -10.71
C LEU A 13 5.89 -8.47 -11.21
N GLN A 14 6.33 -8.10 -12.42
CA GLN A 14 5.88 -6.87 -13.08
C GLN A 14 4.37 -6.92 -13.32
N TYR A 15 3.87 -8.03 -13.87
CA TYR A 15 2.46 -8.23 -14.13
C TYR A 15 1.63 -8.19 -12.85
N PHE A 16 2.11 -8.83 -11.78
CA PHE A 16 1.49 -8.76 -10.46
C PHE A 16 1.38 -7.32 -9.94
N LEU A 17 2.45 -6.52 -10.03
CA LEU A 17 2.43 -5.12 -9.60
C LEU A 17 1.42 -4.29 -10.40
N PHE A 18 1.31 -4.52 -11.71
CA PHE A 18 0.30 -3.87 -12.54
C PHE A 18 -1.12 -4.24 -12.11
N GLN A 19 -1.39 -5.53 -11.94
CA GLN A 19 -2.70 -6.00 -11.50
C GLN A 19 -3.03 -5.44 -10.10
N HIS A 20 -2.08 -5.48 -9.18
CA HIS A 20 -2.30 -4.96 -7.83
C HIS A 20 -2.56 -3.46 -7.84
N THR A 21 -1.81 -2.69 -8.65
CA THR A 21 -2.05 -1.26 -8.82
C THR A 21 -3.46 -0.99 -9.36
N ALA A 22 -3.89 -1.75 -10.36
CA ALA A 22 -5.25 -1.64 -10.90
C ALA A 22 -6.30 -1.89 -9.80
N VAL A 23 -6.12 -2.92 -8.97
CA VAL A 23 -7.02 -3.20 -7.84
C VAL A 23 -7.03 -2.09 -6.80
N LEU A 24 -5.87 -1.47 -6.49
CA LEU A 24 -5.81 -0.32 -5.58
C LEU A 24 -6.68 0.84 -6.07
N LEU A 25 -6.83 1.01 -7.39
CA LEU A 25 -7.61 2.08 -8.00
C LEU A 25 -9.11 1.77 -8.11
N THR A 26 -9.49 0.50 -7.96
CA THR A 26 -10.89 0.09 -7.99
C THR A 26 -11.53 0.17 -6.60
N ALA A 27 -12.86 0.21 -6.57
CA ALA A 27 -13.64 0.03 -5.35
C ALA A 27 -13.82 -1.47 -4.99
N ASP A 28 -13.07 -2.37 -5.63
CA ASP A 28 -13.19 -3.80 -5.36
C ASP A 28 -12.51 -4.15 -4.03
N THR A 29 -13.31 -4.67 -3.11
CA THR A 29 -12.88 -5.12 -1.77
C THR A 29 -12.50 -6.60 -1.72
N LYS A 30 -12.64 -7.33 -2.83
CA LYS A 30 -12.40 -8.79 -2.86
C LYS A 30 -10.94 -9.14 -2.63
N LEU A 31 -10.02 -8.31 -3.14
CA LEU A 31 -8.59 -8.48 -2.88
C LEU A 31 -8.22 -7.82 -1.54
N ARG A 32 -8.48 -8.52 -0.45
CA ARG A 32 -8.19 -8.09 0.93
C ARG A 32 -6.72 -8.31 1.29
N ARG A 33 -5.81 -7.70 0.52
CA ARG A 33 -4.36 -7.83 0.72
C ARG A 33 -3.69 -6.46 0.71
N GLY A 34 -2.89 -6.22 1.73
CA GLY A 34 -1.96 -5.09 1.75
C GLY A 34 -0.71 -5.40 0.93
N LEU A 35 -0.15 -4.41 0.27
CA LEU A 35 1.11 -4.52 -0.46
C LEU A 35 2.27 -4.05 0.41
N VAL A 36 3.32 -4.86 0.49
CA VAL A 36 4.57 -4.51 1.19
C VAL A 36 5.72 -4.58 0.20
N LEU A 37 6.35 -3.45 -0.05
CA LEU A 37 7.57 -3.36 -0.82
C LEU A 37 8.75 -3.48 0.14
N TYR A 38 9.48 -4.59 0.07
CA TYR A 38 10.60 -4.90 0.96
C TYR A 38 11.93 -4.84 0.22
N GLY A 39 12.93 -4.24 0.82
CA GLY A 39 14.29 -4.22 0.26
C GLY A 39 15.12 -3.04 0.73
N THR A 40 16.40 -3.03 0.37
CA THR A 40 17.35 -1.98 0.73
C THR A 40 16.99 -0.61 0.15
N ALA A 41 17.78 0.40 0.42
CA ALA A 41 17.61 1.74 -0.16
C ALA A 41 17.91 1.75 -1.68
N LYS A 42 17.46 2.80 -2.38
CA LYS A 42 17.75 3.08 -3.80
C LYS A 42 17.28 1.99 -4.78
N ASN A 43 16.09 1.46 -4.59
CA ASN A 43 15.50 0.43 -5.46
C ASN A 43 14.10 0.79 -6.00
N GLY A 44 13.74 2.06 -5.98
CA GLY A 44 12.51 2.55 -6.60
C GLY A 44 11.22 2.42 -5.77
N LYS A 45 11.24 1.80 -4.58
CA LYS A 45 10.03 1.62 -3.72
C LYS A 45 9.26 2.93 -3.48
N SER A 46 9.97 3.97 -3.05
CA SER A 46 9.34 5.27 -2.77
C SER A 46 8.80 5.96 -4.02
N VAL A 47 9.43 5.75 -5.17
CA VAL A 47 8.94 6.24 -6.47
C VAL A 47 7.63 5.56 -6.82
N TYR A 48 7.55 4.24 -6.64
CA TYR A 48 6.32 3.49 -6.88
C TYR A 48 5.18 3.97 -5.96
N ILE A 49 5.43 4.17 -4.66
CA ILE A 49 4.41 4.68 -3.73
C ILE A 49 3.95 6.09 -4.14
N LYS A 50 4.88 6.97 -4.52
CA LYS A 50 4.53 8.31 -5.03
C LYS A 50 3.69 8.24 -6.29
N LEU A 51 4.01 7.33 -7.20
CA LEU A 51 3.22 7.08 -8.40
C LEU A 51 1.80 6.61 -8.03
N VAL A 52 1.66 5.62 -7.16
CA VAL A 52 0.35 5.14 -6.68
C VAL A 52 -0.43 6.27 -6.02
N LYS A 53 0.18 7.02 -5.11
CA LYS A 53 -0.45 8.19 -4.46
C LYS A 53 -0.96 9.21 -5.49
N SER A 54 -0.27 9.40 -6.60
CA SER A 54 -0.66 10.37 -7.64
C SER A 54 -1.98 10.04 -8.35
N PHE A 55 -2.50 8.83 -8.20
CA PHE A 55 -3.82 8.43 -8.73
C PHE A 55 -4.98 8.80 -7.82
N PHE A 56 -4.72 9.24 -6.60
CA PHE A 56 -5.73 9.59 -5.60
C PHE A 56 -5.73 11.09 -5.32
N TYR A 57 -6.86 11.63 -4.90
CA TYR A 57 -6.90 12.98 -4.36
C TYR A 57 -6.18 13.04 -3.02
N SER A 58 -5.59 14.17 -2.69
CA SER A 58 -4.86 14.35 -1.42
C SER A 58 -5.71 14.02 -0.19
N ASN A 59 -7.00 14.33 -0.25
CA ASN A 59 -7.95 14.02 0.83
C ASN A 59 -8.24 12.53 0.99
N ASP A 60 -7.98 11.71 -0.03
CA ASP A 60 -8.20 10.25 0.01
C ASP A 60 -7.00 9.50 0.59
N ILE A 61 -5.88 10.18 0.73
CA ILE A 61 -4.61 9.58 1.17
C ILE A 61 -4.39 9.83 2.65
N VAL A 62 -3.89 8.82 3.35
CA VAL A 62 -3.28 8.96 4.66
C VAL A 62 -1.90 8.31 4.64
N SER A 63 -0.90 9.01 5.20
CA SER A 63 0.46 8.49 5.35
C SER A 63 0.69 8.17 6.82
N LYS A 64 0.66 6.88 7.16
CA LYS A 64 0.90 6.38 8.52
C LYS A 64 1.70 5.09 8.47
N THR A 65 2.57 4.92 9.45
CA THR A 65 3.26 3.67 9.73
C THR A 65 2.38 2.71 10.51
N LEU A 66 2.76 1.44 10.58
CA LEU A 66 2.04 0.46 11.41
C LEU A 66 2.03 0.83 12.89
N ASN A 67 3.13 1.38 13.41
CA ASN A 67 3.23 1.81 14.81
C ASN A 67 2.26 2.95 15.15
N GLU A 68 2.01 3.85 14.20
CA GLU A 68 1.08 4.96 14.36
C GLU A 68 -0.40 4.52 14.38
N LEU A 69 -0.71 3.28 13.99
CA LEU A 69 -2.08 2.74 14.11
C LEU A 69 -2.46 2.40 15.56
N GLY A 70 -1.46 2.17 16.43
CA GLY A 70 -1.68 1.85 17.84
C GLY A 70 -2.05 3.04 18.72
N GLY A 71 -1.88 4.27 18.23
CA GLY A 71 -2.21 5.47 19.00
C GLY A 71 -3.72 5.65 19.18
N ARG A 72 -4.09 6.21 20.34
CA ARG A 72 -5.50 6.34 20.75
C ARG A 72 -6.38 7.06 19.73
N PHE A 73 -5.87 8.15 19.11
CA PHE A 73 -6.63 8.99 18.16
C PHE A 73 -6.21 8.78 16.71
N ASP A 74 -5.28 7.88 16.45
CA ASP A 74 -4.70 7.72 15.13
C ASP A 74 -5.69 7.17 14.10
N LYS A 75 -6.65 6.38 14.56
CA LYS A 75 -7.68 5.79 13.71
C LYS A 75 -8.70 6.81 13.18
N GLU A 76 -8.91 7.93 13.87
CA GLU A 76 -9.79 9.01 13.39
C GLU A 76 -9.32 9.54 12.02
N SER A 77 -8.01 9.63 11.81
CA SER A 77 -7.44 10.11 10.56
C SER A 77 -7.63 9.17 9.36
N LEU A 78 -8.04 7.93 9.60
CA LEU A 78 -8.33 6.95 8.55
C LEU A 78 -9.75 7.10 7.99
N ILE A 79 -10.64 7.76 8.74
CA ILE A 79 -12.05 7.90 8.35
C ILE A 79 -12.15 8.73 7.08
N GLY A 80 -12.86 8.21 6.07
CA GLY A 80 -13.02 8.84 4.77
C GLY A 80 -11.81 8.74 3.85
N LYS A 81 -10.78 7.98 4.23
CA LYS A 81 -9.62 7.71 3.38
C LYS A 81 -9.83 6.47 2.53
N ARG A 82 -9.18 6.43 1.36
CA ARG A 82 -9.22 5.31 0.42
C ARG A 82 -7.92 4.52 0.39
N ILE A 83 -6.81 5.18 0.68
CA ILE A 83 -5.48 4.55 0.69
C ILE A 83 -4.67 5.01 1.88
N MET A 84 -4.06 4.06 2.56
CA MET A 84 -2.99 4.28 3.53
C MET A 84 -1.67 3.84 2.90
N ALA A 85 -0.78 4.80 2.68
CA ALA A 85 0.49 4.57 2.04
C ALA A 85 1.61 5.11 2.90
N SER A 86 2.48 4.24 3.41
CA SER A 86 3.64 4.60 4.20
C SER A 86 4.91 4.58 3.37
N ASP A 87 5.66 5.68 3.40
CA ASP A 87 6.90 5.83 2.64
C ASP A 87 8.08 5.11 3.29
N GLU A 88 8.02 4.84 4.60
CA GLU A 88 9.01 4.03 5.31
C GLU A 88 8.42 3.45 6.60
N VAL A 89 8.45 2.13 6.69
CA VAL A 89 8.17 1.41 7.94
C VAL A 89 9.51 0.89 8.45
N GLY A 90 10.04 1.55 9.50
CA GLY A 90 11.23 1.08 10.19
C GLY A 90 11.01 -0.25 10.92
N LYS A 91 11.98 -0.69 11.72
CA LYS A 91 11.81 -1.85 12.62
C LYS A 91 10.62 -1.60 13.54
N ALA A 92 9.49 -2.20 13.20
CA ALA A 92 8.27 -2.10 13.99
C ALA A 92 8.17 -3.31 14.93
N ASN A 93 8.30 -3.07 16.22
CA ASN A 93 7.76 -3.99 17.21
C ASN A 93 6.29 -3.63 17.39
N VAL A 94 5.43 -4.27 16.62
CA VAL A 94 4.00 -3.99 16.63
C VAL A 94 3.36 -4.79 17.76
N ASP A 95 2.66 -4.12 18.68
CA ASP A 95 1.95 -4.77 19.75
C ASP A 95 0.72 -5.55 19.25
N GLU A 96 0.18 -6.44 20.07
CA GLU A 96 -0.96 -7.29 19.70
C GLU A 96 -2.22 -6.49 19.34
N ALA A 97 -2.46 -5.37 20.02
CA ALA A 97 -3.64 -4.54 19.76
C ALA A 97 -3.55 -3.92 18.36
N THR A 98 -2.39 -3.34 18.03
CA THR A 98 -2.12 -2.75 16.72
C THR A 98 -2.20 -3.80 15.60
N VAL A 99 -1.67 -5.02 15.83
CA VAL A 99 -1.79 -6.13 14.86
C VAL A 99 -3.24 -6.54 14.64
N ASN A 100 -4.04 -6.57 15.70
CA ASN A 100 -5.47 -6.89 15.58
C ASN A 100 -6.22 -5.84 14.77
N ASP A 101 -5.98 -4.56 15.00
CA ASP A 101 -6.57 -3.47 14.23
C ASP A 101 -6.12 -3.52 12.77
N PHE A 102 -4.84 -3.80 12.53
CA PHE A 102 -4.30 -3.97 11.19
C PHE A 102 -4.96 -5.15 10.43
N LYS A 103 -5.19 -6.29 11.10
CA LYS A 103 -5.92 -7.42 10.51
C LYS A 103 -7.36 -7.05 10.16
N LYS A 104 -8.04 -6.29 11.04
CA LYS A 104 -9.40 -5.81 10.79
C LYS A 104 -9.45 -4.88 9.59
N LEU A 105 -8.49 -3.95 9.45
CA LEU A 105 -8.37 -3.09 8.27
C LEU A 105 -8.20 -3.89 6.99
N LEU A 106 -7.30 -4.89 6.98
CA LEU A 106 -7.09 -5.78 5.83
C LEU A 106 -8.32 -6.63 5.49
N SER A 107 -9.13 -6.97 6.48
CA SER A 107 -10.33 -7.79 6.29
C SER A 107 -11.59 -6.95 6.08
N VAL A 108 -11.50 -5.60 6.11
CA VAL A 108 -12.64 -4.68 6.04
C VAL A 108 -13.66 -5.00 7.15
N GLU A 109 -13.14 -5.27 8.35
CA GLU A 109 -13.92 -5.50 9.55
C GLU A 109 -14.07 -4.20 10.36
N PRO A 110 -15.12 -4.08 11.19
CA PRO A 110 -15.31 -2.90 12.03
C PRO A 110 -14.14 -2.66 13.01
N ILE A 111 -13.72 -1.41 13.12
CA ILE A 111 -12.75 -0.95 14.11
C ILE A 111 -13.32 0.17 14.93
N HIS A 112 -12.85 0.29 16.17
CA HIS A 112 -13.21 1.42 17.04
C HIS A 112 -12.20 2.56 16.84
N ALA A 113 -12.71 3.73 16.49
CA ALA A 113 -11.92 4.95 16.36
C ALA A 113 -12.29 5.93 17.48
N ASP A 114 -11.32 6.22 18.36
CA ASP A 114 -11.44 7.28 19.33
C ASP A 114 -11.32 8.63 18.62
N ARG A 115 -12.21 9.57 18.95
CA ARG A 115 -12.25 10.90 18.36
C ARG A 115 -11.96 11.94 19.44
N LYS A 116 -11.08 12.89 19.11
CA LYS A 116 -10.71 13.94 20.06
C LYS A 116 -11.93 14.80 20.42
N GLY A 117 -12.31 14.82 21.72
CA GLY A 117 -13.44 15.59 22.20
C GLY A 117 -14.82 15.10 21.75
N ARG A 118 -14.92 13.86 21.22
CA ARG A 118 -16.19 13.25 20.77
C ARG A 118 -16.29 11.81 21.24
N THR A 119 -17.49 11.24 21.13
CA THR A 119 -17.73 9.83 21.43
C THR A 119 -16.98 8.93 20.43
N GLN A 120 -16.44 7.83 20.93
CA GLN A 120 -15.88 6.75 20.11
C GLN A 120 -16.92 6.27 19.09
N VAL A 121 -16.47 6.01 17.89
CA VAL A 121 -17.31 5.47 16.82
C VAL A 121 -16.78 4.14 16.33
N GLU A 122 -17.68 3.25 15.97
CA GLU A 122 -17.36 2.03 15.22
C GLU A 122 -17.49 2.32 13.73
N VAL A 123 -16.44 2.03 12.97
CA VAL A 123 -16.38 2.29 11.52
C VAL A 123 -15.83 1.11 10.77
N THR A 124 -16.39 0.84 9.61
CA THR A 124 -15.83 -0.10 8.64
C THR A 124 -15.15 0.70 7.54
N LEU A 125 -13.86 0.46 7.34
CA LEU A 125 -13.04 1.20 6.40
C LEU A 125 -12.62 0.29 5.23
N ASP A 126 -12.99 0.67 4.02
CA ASP A 126 -12.43 0.08 2.80
C ASP A 126 -11.15 0.83 2.42
N LEU A 127 -10.08 0.51 3.13
CA LEU A 127 -8.80 1.17 3.04
C LEU A 127 -7.79 0.25 2.35
N LYS A 128 -7.25 0.70 1.23
CA LYS A 128 -6.14 0.00 0.56
C LYS A 128 -4.83 0.31 1.28
N LEU A 129 -4.04 -0.71 1.55
CA LEU A 129 -2.82 -0.60 2.36
C LEU A 129 -1.58 -0.87 1.50
N ILE A 130 -0.64 0.06 1.49
CA ILE A 130 0.65 -0.08 0.82
C ILE A 130 1.77 0.44 1.70
N PHE A 131 2.81 -0.37 1.89
CA PHE A 131 3.93 -0.08 2.76
C PHE A 131 5.26 -0.26 2.03
N ASN A 132 6.21 0.59 2.38
CA ASN A 132 7.61 0.47 2.02
C ASN A 132 8.42 0.18 3.29
N THR A 133 9.27 -0.84 3.25
CA THR A 133 10.13 -1.18 4.39
C THR A 133 11.52 -1.63 3.95
N ASN A 134 12.52 -1.24 4.74
CA ASN A 134 13.89 -1.72 4.62
C ASN A 134 14.21 -2.82 5.65
N ALA A 135 13.28 -3.11 6.55
CA ALA A 135 13.45 -4.08 7.61
C ALA A 135 12.35 -5.14 7.55
N VAL A 136 12.66 -6.33 8.03
CA VAL A 136 11.64 -7.37 8.22
C VAL A 136 10.65 -6.89 9.27
N LEU A 137 9.36 -6.97 8.92
CA LEU A 137 8.28 -6.65 9.85
C LEU A 137 8.15 -7.80 10.86
N ASN A 138 8.42 -7.52 12.12
CA ASN A 138 8.29 -8.49 13.18
C ASN A 138 6.89 -8.40 13.79
N PHE A 139 6.09 -9.42 13.54
CA PHE A 139 4.79 -9.60 14.16
C PHE A 139 4.85 -10.68 15.23
N PRO A 140 4.02 -10.60 16.28
CA PRO A 140 3.87 -11.70 17.23
C PRO A 140 3.57 -13.01 16.50
N SER A 141 4.21 -14.10 16.89
CA SER A 141 4.11 -15.41 16.23
C SER A 141 2.67 -15.93 16.13
N SER A 142 1.82 -15.58 17.09
CA SER A 142 0.39 -15.88 17.12
C SER A 142 -0.38 -15.29 15.92
N HIS A 143 0.12 -14.23 15.30
CA HIS A 143 -0.52 -13.53 14.18
C HIS A 143 0.16 -13.73 12.83
N ALA A 144 1.39 -14.26 12.79
CA ALA A 144 2.21 -14.39 11.59
C ALA A 144 1.45 -15.06 10.43
N LYS A 145 0.86 -16.22 10.68
CA LYS A 145 0.13 -17.01 9.68
C LYS A 145 -1.11 -16.31 9.12
N ALA A 146 -1.78 -15.50 9.94
CA ALA A 146 -2.96 -14.74 9.52
C ALA A 146 -2.58 -13.52 8.66
N LEU A 147 -1.44 -12.89 8.94
CA LEU A 147 -0.93 -11.76 8.18
C LEU A 147 -0.29 -12.20 6.86
N GLU A 148 0.42 -13.31 6.83
CA GLU A 148 1.01 -13.90 5.61
C GLU A 148 -0.02 -14.05 4.49
N ARG A 149 -1.24 -14.47 4.82
CA ARG A 149 -2.33 -14.60 3.84
C ARG A 149 -2.90 -13.27 3.37
N ARG A 150 -2.71 -12.20 4.14
CA ARG A 150 -3.29 -10.88 3.92
C ARG A 150 -2.30 -9.84 3.41
N MET A 151 -1.04 -10.20 3.30
CA MET A 151 0.01 -9.31 2.77
C MET A 151 0.65 -9.93 1.53
N ALA A 152 0.83 -9.12 0.51
CA ALA A 152 1.66 -9.43 -0.63
C ALA A 152 3.00 -8.73 -0.43
N VAL A 153 4.05 -9.50 -0.19
CA VAL A 153 5.40 -8.96 0.01
C VAL A 153 6.17 -9.06 -1.28
N ILE A 154 6.62 -7.92 -1.79
CA ILE A 154 7.40 -7.80 -3.02
C ILE A 154 8.84 -7.50 -2.65
N PRO A 155 9.79 -8.40 -2.93
CA PRO A 155 11.20 -8.12 -2.74
C PRO A 155 11.67 -7.14 -3.82
N CYS A 156 12.30 -6.04 -3.39
CA CYS A 156 12.88 -5.03 -4.24
C CYS A 156 14.39 -5.06 -4.05
N GLU A 157 15.07 -5.95 -4.75
CA GLU A 157 16.50 -6.26 -4.55
C GLU A 157 17.41 -5.47 -5.49
N TYR A 158 16.86 -4.91 -6.56
CA TYR A 158 17.64 -4.18 -7.55
C TYR A 158 18.11 -2.83 -7.01
N TYR A 159 19.42 -2.58 -7.10
CA TYR A 159 20.02 -1.30 -6.71
C TYR A 159 20.14 -0.38 -7.93
N VAL A 160 19.60 0.84 -7.81
CA VAL A 160 19.69 1.86 -8.86
C VAL A 160 20.94 2.70 -8.62
N GLU A 161 21.99 2.49 -9.43
CA GLU A 161 23.25 3.25 -9.33
C GLU A 161 23.04 4.73 -9.61
N LYS A 162 22.32 5.05 -10.69
CA LYS A 162 22.05 6.43 -11.10
C LYS A 162 20.56 6.72 -11.09
N ALA A 163 20.10 7.41 -10.04
CA ALA A 163 18.71 7.82 -9.95
C ALA A 163 18.39 8.90 -11.00
N ASP A 164 17.24 8.77 -11.64
CA ASP A 164 16.67 9.84 -12.48
C ASP A 164 15.81 10.74 -11.58
N PRO A 165 16.18 12.01 -11.35
CA PRO A 165 15.43 12.92 -10.48
C PRO A 165 14.03 13.22 -11.01
N ASP A 166 13.85 13.18 -12.33
CA ASP A 166 12.61 13.54 -13.01
C ASP A 166 11.70 12.32 -13.27
N LEU A 167 12.10 11.14 -12.77
CA LEU A 167 11.40 9.88 -13.06
C LEU A 167 9.92 9.94 -12.69
N ILE A 168 9.58 10.54 -11.55
CA ILE A 168 8.18 10.61 -11.10
C ILE A 168 7.34 11.50 -12.02
N GLU A 169 7.90 12.60 -12.50
CA GLU A 169 7.22 13.50 -13.44
C GLU A 169 6.98 12.80 -14.79
N LYS A 170 7.99 12.15 -15.32
CA LYS A 170 7.89 11.34 -16.55
C LYS A 170 6.82 10.26 -16.44
N LEU A 171 6.79 9.54 -15.30
CA LEU A 171 5.77 8.51 -15.05
C LEU A 171 4.36 9.10 -14.89
N GLN A 172 4.23 10.29 -14.34
CA GLN A 172 2.95 10.99 -14.23
C GLN A 172 2.43 11.48 -15.58
N ASP A 173 3.30 11.88 -16.48
CA ASP A 173 2.92 12.25 -17.85
C ASP A 173 2.50 11.04 -18.68
N GLU A 174 3.22 9.92 -18.56
CA GLU A 174 2.84 8.64 -19.16
C GLU A 174 1.52 8.08 -18.61
N LYS A 175 1.15 8.43 -17.38
CA LYS A 175 -0.11 8.08 -16.73
C LYS A 175 -1.33 8.41 -17.58
N LYS A 176 -1.29 9.55 -18.27
CA LYS A 176 -2.38 10.00 -19.16
C LYS A 176 -2.54 9.14 -20.41
N ILE A 177 -1.51 8.40 -20.81
CA ILE A 177 -1.46 7.71 -22.10
C ILE A 177 -1.53 6.19 -21.95
N SER A 178 -0.77 5.59 -21.03
CA SER A 178 -0.58 4.14 -21.01
C SER A 178 -1.51 3.37 -20.09
N PHE A 179 -1.97 3.99 -18.99
CA PHE A 179 -2.87 3.31 -18.06
C PHE A 179 -4.25 3.08 -18.69
N PHE A 180 -4.74 4.03 -19.49
CA PHE A 180 -6.01 3.90 -20.20
C PHE A 180 -5.92 2.98 -21.44
N SER A 181 -4.78 2.90 -22.09
CA SER A 181 -4.59 2.00 -23.23
C SER A 181 -4.40 0.54 -22.85
N SER A 182 -3.84 0.29 -21.65
CA SER A 182 -3.66 -1.08 -21.11
C SER A 182 -4.90 -1.61 -20.39
N CYS A 183 -5.82 -0.73 -19.97
CA CYS A 183 -7.10 -1.08 -19.34
C CYS A 183 -8.21 -1.35 -20.36
N ASN A 184 -7.95 -1.32 -21.66
CA ASN A 184 -8.85 -1.86 -22.68
C ASN A 184 -8.89 -3.40 -22.60
N PHE A 185 -9.23 -3.89 -21.43
CA PHE A 185 -9.71 -5.25 -21.26
C PHE A 185 -11.10 -5.30 -21.89
N SER A 186 -11.19 -5.88 -23.07
CA SER A 186 -12.46 -6.27 -23.69
C SER A 186 -13.31 -6.94 -22.64
N ILE A 187 -14.33 -6.24 -22.14
CA ILE A 187 -15.50 -6.88 -21.57
C ILE A 187 -16.17 -7.56 -22.77
N LYS A 188 -15.74 -8.79 -23.06
CA LYS A 188 -16.56 -9.66 -23.90
C LYS A 188 -17.79 -9.97 -23.09
N SER A 189 -18.88 -9.30 -23.46
CA SER A 189 -20.23 -9.71 -23.13
C SER A 189 -20.42 -11.14 -23.60
N GLY A 190 -20.60 -12.05 -22.66
CA GLY A 190 -21.17 -13.38 -22.83
C GLY A 190 -22.45 -13.45 -22.06
#